data_bd8f4e6515b9c87d36421462eda4e345
#
_entry.id   bd8f4e6515b9c87d36421462eda4e345
#
_cell.length_a   1.000
_cell.length_b   1.000
_cell.length_c   1.000
_cell.angle_alpha   90.00
_cell.angle_beta   90.00
_cell.angle_gamma   90.00
#
_symmetry.space_group_name_H-M   'P 1'
#
loop_
_entity.id
_entity.type
_entity.pdbx_description
1 polymer ?
#
loop_
_entity_poly.entity_id
_entity_poly.type
_entity_poly.pdbx_seq_one_letter_code
_entity_poly.pdbx_strand_id
1 'polypeptide(L)'
;TMSRILNAASVAAVGMTATAMLLLAEPGFASDLAESANIPAITLPGADAPAADQADATTASEQPVVTLPSPEQPAESKPALDVDSLAELVAATDRPDDIDPELRCLAGAVYFESRGESLAGQLAVAHVVINRAKSGRFPKSLCGVVHQPSQFSFVRGGKMPAIRNAAQWNNAVAIAQIARDGSWKTQAPGALFFHARYVSPGWRKTRVASIDNHIFYR
;
A
#
# COMPACT_ATOMS: atom_id res chain seq x y z
N THR A 1 24.03 -47.15 43.85
CA THR A 1 23.34 -46.72 45.08
C THR A 1 22.25 -45.74 44.69
N MET A 2 21.02 -46.16 44.90
CA MET A 2 19.76 -45.46 44.63
C MET A 2 19.61 -44.26 45.57
N SER A 3 19.06 -43.17 45.08
CA SER A 3 18.19 -42.30 45.86
C SER A 3 17.19 -41.57 44.99
N ARG A 4 15.94 -41.98 45.11
CA ARG A 4 14.73 -41.33 44.59
C ARG A 4 14.37 -40.22 45.56
N ILE A 5 14.10 -39.01 45.07
CA ILE A 5 13.37 -38.00 45.85
C ILE A 5 12.13 -37.63 45.05
N LEU A 6 11.00 -38.08 45.57
CA LEU A 6 9.65 -37.64 45.28
C LEU A 6 9.48 -36.23 45.89
N ASN A 7 8.97 -35.28 45.12
CA ASN A 7 8.36 -34.11 45.70
C ASN A 7 6.94 -33.93 45.16
N ALA A 8 6.09 -33.76 46.14
CA ALA A 8 4.65 -33.80 46.10
C ALA A 8 4.02 -32.59 45.38
N ALA A 9 2.85 -32.88 44.85
CA ALA A 9 1.90 -31.93 44.29
C ALA A 9 1.36 -30.99 45.39
N SER A 10 1.29 -29.70 45.07
CA SER A 10 0.44 -28.75 45.78
C SER A 10 -0.58 -28.17 44.79
N VAL A 11 -1.80 -28.65 44.92
CA VAL A 11 -3.00 -28.12 44.27
C VAL A 11 -3.46 -26.92 45.11
N ALA A 12 -3.38 -25.72 44.57
CA ALA A 12 -4.06 -24.54 45.10
C ALA A 12 -5.26 -24.22 44.23
N ALA A 13 -6.43 -24.56 44.72
CA ALA A 13 -7.71 -24.11 44.19
C ALA A 13 -7.92 -22.64 44.59
N VAL A 14 -8.05 -21.76 43.62
CA VAL A 14 -8.50 -20.38 43.82
C VAL A 14 -9.87 -20.21 43.17
N GLY A 15 -10.79 -19.83 44.03
CA GLY A 15 -12.23 -19.76 43.72
C GLY A 15 -12.57 -18.68 42.71
N MET A 16 -13.56 -19.02 41.91
CA MET A 16 -14.27 -18.19 40.96
C MET A 16 -15.27 -17.30 41.70
N THR A 17 -15.06 -15.99 41.74
CA THR A 17 -16.12 -15.03 42.06
C THR A 17 -16.61 -14.41 40.76
N ALA A 18 -17.76 -14.88 40.29
CA ALA A 18 -18.51 -14.27 39.22
C ALA A 18 -19.19 -13.00 39.74
N THR A 19 -18.72 -11.84 39.31
CA THR A 19 -19.42 -10.56 39.48
C THR A 19 -20.23 -10.30 38.21
N ALA A 20 -21.52 -10.54 38.29
CA ALA A 20 -22.47 -10.15 37.24
C ALA A 20 -22.65 -8.63 37.29
N MET A 21 -22.15 -7.94 36.26
CA MET A 21 -22.43 -6.52 36.02
C MET A 21 -23.60 -6.40 35.08
N LEU A 22 -24.75 -6.04 35.62
CA LEU A 22 -25.96 -5.72 34.90
C LEU A 22 -25.77 -4.35 34.24
N LEU A 23 -25.57 -4.32 32.91
CA LEU A 23 -25.61 -3.08 32.15
C LEU A 23 -27.06 -2.80 31.76
N LEU A 24 -27.62 -1.79 32.37
CA LEU A 24 -28.88 -1.16 31.99
C LEU A 24 -28.68 -0.51 30.59
N ALA A 25 -29.45 -0.98 29.63
CA ALA A 25 -29.61 -0.33 28.33
C ALA A 25 -30.46 0.90 28.51
N GLU A 26 -29.95 2.08 28.25
CA GLU A 26 -30.76 3.27 28.06
C GLU A 26 -31.12 3.41 26.56
N PRO A 27 -32.42 3.52 26.22
CA PRO A 27 -32.86 3.91 24.90
C PRO A 27 -33.04 5.42 24.88
N GLY A 28 -32.40 6.10 23.97
CA GLY A 28 -32.74 7.48 23.87
C GLY A 28 -31.93 8.27 22.84
N PHE A 29 -32.77 8.75 21.95
CA PHE A 29 -32.73 9.96 21.14
C PHE A 29 -32.20 9.80 19.72
N ALA A 30 -33.12 9.34 18.86
CA ALA A 30 -33.22 9.89 17.51
C ALA A 30 -33.60 11.37 17.65
N SER A 31 -32.76 12.26 17.18
CA SER A 31 -33.13 13.63 16.90
C SER A 31 -32.97 13.90 15.41
N ASP A 32 -34.11 14.01 14.77
CA ASP A 32 -34.37 14.72 13.54
C ASP A 32 -33.63 16.06 13.52
N LEU A 33 -32.80 16.29 12.54
CA LEU A 33 -32.52 17.60 11.97
C LEU A 33 -32.47 17.49 10.46
N ALA A 34 -33.63 17.44 9.85
CA ALA A 34 -33.82 17.91 8.49
C ALA A 34 -33.77 19.43 8.56
N GLU A 35 -32.70 20.04 8.17
CA GLU A 35 -32.62 21.48 7.90
C GLU A 35 -32.15 21.71 6.48
N SER A 36 -33.06 22.22 5.70
CA SER A 36 -32.94 22.69 4.33
C SER A 36 -31.77 23.62 4.15
N ALA A 37 -30.77 23.21 3.39
CA ALA A 37 -29.81 24.14 2.79
C ALA A 37 -30.27 24.52 1.38
N ASN A 38 -30.87 25.67 1.29
CA ASN A 38 -31.23 26.40 0.10
C ASN A 38 -29.95 26.78 -0.68
N ILE A 39 -29.72 26.18 -1.83
CA ILE A 39 -28.62 26.51 -2.72
C ILE A 39 -29.13 27.52 -3.76
N PRO A 40 -28.65 28.76 -3.81
CA PRO A 40 -29.02 29.68 -4.87
C PRO A 40 -28.42 29.25 -6.20
N ALA A 41 -29.26 29.16 -7.21
CA ALA A 41 -28.90 28.93 -8.60
C ALA A 41 -28.05 30.10 -9.11
N ILE A 42 -26.84 29.81 -9.57
CA ILE A 42 -26.00 30.77 -10.30
C ILE A 42 -26.38 30.67 -11.78
N THR A 43 -27.01 31.74 -12.27
CA THR A 43 -27.35 31.95 -13.66
C THR A 43 -26.09 32.34 -14.44
N LEU A 44 -25.77 31.61 -15.48
CA LEU A 44 -24.75 31.96 -16.47
C LEU A 44 -25.32 33.00 -17.46
N PRO A 45 -24.63 34.09 -17.76
CA PRO A 45 -24.97 34.94 -18.90
C PRO A 45 -24.43 34.35 -20.20
N GLY A 46 -25.23 34.56 -21.21
CA GLY A 46 -25.18 34.00 -22.56
C GLY A 46 -23.99 34.36 -23.42
N ALA A 47 -23.94 33.60 -24.47
CA ALA A 47 -23.09 33.70 -25.62
C ALA A 47 -23.29 34.99 -26.39
N ASP A 48 -22.20 35.54 -26.92
CA ASP A 48 -22.20 36.30 -28.17
C ASP A 48 -20.89 36.05 -28.89
N ALA A 49 -21.03 35.44 -30.07
CA ALA A 49 -20.02 35.47 -31.13
C ALA A 49 -20.30 36.67 -32.02
N PRO A 50 -19.30 37.28 -32.65
CA PRO A 50 -19.36 37.37 -34.09
C PRO A 50 -18.07 37.03 -34.84
N ALA A 51 -18.32 36.75 -36.10
CA ALA A 51 -17.54 36.21 -37.18
C ALA A 51 -16.38 37.10 -37.68
N ALA A 52 -15.41 36.36 -38.28
CA ALA A 52 -14.66 36.60 -39.47
C ALA A 52 -14.02 37.98 -39.76
N ASP A 53 -12.72 38.00 -40.01
CA ASP A 53 -12.20 38.51 -41.29
C ASP A 53 -10.82 37.90 -41.63
N GLN A 54 -10.62 37.69 -42.94
CA GLN A 54 -9.45 37.16 -43.63
C GLN A 54 -8.46 38.28 -43.96
N ALA A 55 -7.17 37.99 -43.97
CA ALA A 55 -6.17 38.44 -44.97
C ALA A 55 -4.77 38.03 -44.47
N ASP A 56 -4.15 37.10 -45.16
CA ASP A 56 -3.17 37.20 -46.25
C ASP A 56 -1.81 37.81 -45.91
N ALA A 57 -0.81 37.11 -46.40
CA ALA A 57 0.55 37.47 -46.78
C ALA A 57 1.72 36.88 -45.98
N THR A 58 2.21 35.75 -46.47
CA THR A 58 3.62 35.53 -46.94
C THR A 58 4.73 36.34 -46.30
N THR A 59 5.66 35.71 -45.61
CA THR A 59 7.09 35.88 -45.90
C THR A 59 7.91 34.75 -45.28
N ALA A 60 8.85 34.28 -46.06
CA ALA A 60 9.74 33.15 -45.88
C ALA A 60 10.79 33.29 -44.78
N SER A 61 11.23 32.09 -44.37
CA SER A 61 12.63 31.79 -44.03
C SER A 61 13.20 32.27 -42.71
N GLU A 62 13.39 31.38 -41.82
CA GLU A 62 14.71 30.95 -41.35
C GLU A 62 14.54 29.83 -40.32
N GLN A 63 15.02 28.64 -40.66
CA GLN A 63 15.08 27.50 -39.72
C GLN A 63 16.24 27.70 -38.78
N PRO A 64 16.04 27.70 -37.46
CA PRO A 64 17.13 27.45 -36.53
C PRO A 64 17.46 25.95 -36.53
N VAL A 65 18.72 25.64 -36.77
CA VAL A 65 19.31 24.32 -36.65
C VAL A 65 19.04 23.81 -35.22
N VAL A 66 18.12 22.87 -35.10
CA VAL A 66 17.90 22.13 -33.86
C VAL A 66 19.05 21.15 -33.72
N THR A 67 19.98 21.46 -32.82
CA THR A 67 21.01 20.54 -32.37
C THR A 67 20.27 19.38 -31.64
N LEU A 68 20.29 18.20 -32.23
CA LEU A 68 19.81 16.96 -31.62
C LEU A 68 20.58 16.75 -30.30
N PRO A 69 19.87 16.52 -29.19
CA PRO A 69 20.54 16.04 -27.98
C PRO A 69 21.17 14.67 -28.26
N SER A 70 22.41 14.55 -27.85
CA SER A 70 23.19 13.30 -27.85
C SER A 70 22.34 12.17 -27.25
N PRO A 71 22.42 10.93 -27.80
CA PRO A 71 21.68 9.81 -27.23
C PRO A 71 22.10 9.61 -25.79
N GLU A 72 21.12 9.74 -24.91
CA GLU A 72 21.20 9.38 -23.51
C GLU A 72 21.70 7.94 -23.44
N GLN A 73 22.85 7.74 -22.81
CA GLN A 73 23.41 6.42 -22.55
C GLN A 73 22.32 5.58 -21.83
N PRO A 74 22.09 4.34 -22.29
CA PRO A 74 21.21 3.42 -21.56
C PRO A 74 21.73 3.29 -20.14
N ALA A 75 20.86 3.55 -19.15
CA ALA A 75 21.17 3.23 -17.77
C ALA A 75 21.66 1.79 -17.72
N GLU A 76 22.86 1.58 -17.18
CA GLU A 76 23.44 0.26 -16.98
C GLU A 76 22.41 -0.63 -16.28
N SER A 77 21.87 -1.58 -17.01
CA SER A 77 21.03 -2.62 -16.47
C SER A 77 21.89 -3.41 -15.49
N LYS A 78 21.59 -3.31 -14.20
CA LYS A 78 22.17 -4.17 -13.19
C LYS A 78 22.09 -5.62 -13.72
N PRO A 79 23.19 -6.41 -13.72
CA PRO A 79 23.15 -7.75 -14.26
C PRO A 79 22.03 -8.53 -13.61
N ALA A 80 21.17 -9.16 -14.41
CA ALA A 80 20.12 -10.03 -13.93
C ALA A 80 20.79 -11.15 -13.12
N LEU A 81 20.50 -11.21 -11.82
CA LEU A 81 20.90 -12.34 -11.00
C LEU A 81 20.17 -13.57 -11.56
N ASP A 82 20.93 -14.58 -11.95
CA ASP A 82 20.38 -15.89 -12.34
C ASP A 82 19.97 -16.60 -11.04
N VAL A 83 18.71 -16.39 -10.65
CA VAL A 83 18.15 -16.91 -9.41
C VAL A 83 16.87 -17.69 -9.72
N ASP A 84 16.82 -18.93 -9.24
CA ASP A 84 15.71 -19.85 -9.53
C ASP A 84 14.48 -19.63 -8.64
N SER A 85 14.63 -18.88 -7.55
CA SER A 85 13.52 -18.63 -6.62
C SER A 85 13.49 -17.22 -6.04
N LEU A 86 12.29 -16.77 -5.65
CA LEU A 86 12.13 -15.49 -4.94
C LEU A 86 12.92 -15.47 -3.61
N ALA A 87 13.08 -16.63 -2.97
CA ALA A 87 13.84 -16.72 -1.72
C ALA A 87 15.34 -16.46 -1.95
N GLU A 88 15.91 -16.99 -3.01
CA GLU A 88 17.28 -16.72 -3.42
C GLU A 88 17.48 -15.25 -3.80
N LEU A 89 16.54 -14.69 -4.56
CA LEU A 89 16.58 -13.28 -4.91
C LEU A 89 16.53 -12.39 -3.67
N VAL A 90 15.64 -12.67 -2.72
CA VAL A 90 15.56 -11.95 -1.44
C VAL A 90 16.86 -12.09 -0.65
N ALA A 91 17.47 -13.28 -0.63
CA ALA A 91 18.75 -13.49 0.04
C ALA A 91 19.91 -12.71 -0.60
N ALA A 92 19.93 -12.62 -1.94
CA ALA A 92 20.94 -11.93 -2.71
C ALA A 92 20.74 -10.41 -2.84
N THR A 93 19.54 -9.90 -2.47
CA THR A 93 19.26 -8.45 -2.56
C THR A 93 19.98 -7.70 -1.47
N ASP A 94 20.73 -6.66 -1.83
CA ASP A 94 21.40 -5.76 -0.90
C ASP A 94 20.41 -5.06 0.03
N ARG A 95 20.82 -4.86 1.27
CA ARG A 95 20.01 -4.18 2.30
C ARG A 95 20.83 -3.05 2.90
N PRO A 96 20.92 -1.90 2.20
CA PRO A 96 21.66 -0.75 2.71
C PRO A 96 21.03 -0.22 3.98
N ASP A 97 21.84 0.27 4.91
CA ASP A 97 21.37 0.88 6.17
C ASP A 97 20.60 2.15 5.90
N ASP A 98 20.99 2.91 4.87
CA ASP A 98 20.27 4.09 4.40
C ASP A 98 19.50 3.78 3.12
N ILE A 99 18.18 3.83 3.23
CA ILE A 99 17.24 3.65 2.11
C ILE A 99 16.43 4.92 1.90
N ASP A 100 16.13 5.23 0.64
CA ASP A 100 15.34 6.41 0.30
C ASP A 100 13.94 6.39 0.95
N PRO A 101 13.31 7.55 1.19
CA PRO A 101 12.03 7.64 1.87
C PRO A 101 10.90 6.84 1.19
N GLU A 102 10.86 6.79 -0.13
CA GLU A 102 9.83 6.06 -0.88
C GLU A 102 9.97 4.54 -0.68
N LEU A 103 11.20 4.03 -0.72
CA LEU A 103 11.48 2.62 -0.42
C LEU A 103 11.16 2.30 1.04
N ARG A 104 11.48 3.21 1.96
CA ARG A 104 11.15 3.06 3.39
C ARG A 104 9.65 2.97 3.62
N CYS A 105 8.85 3.79 2.94
CA CYS A 105 7.39 3.72 3.01
C CYS A 105 6.87 2.39 2.46
N LEU A 106 7.37 1.93 1.31
CA LEU A 106 6.99 0.66 0.70
C LEU A 106 7.33 -0.53 1.61
N ALA A 107 8.57 -0.58 2.12
CA ALA A 107 9.01 -1.60 3.06
C ALA A 107 8.18 -1.58 4.36
N GLY A 108 7.79 -0.41 4.83
CA GLY A 108 6.89 -0.24 5.97
C GLY A 108 5.53 -0.89 5.71
N ALA A 109 4.93 -0.65 4.55
CA ALA A 109 3.67 -1.29 4.18
C ALA A 109 3.81 -2.82 4.16
N VAL A 110 4.84 -3.36 3.53
CA VAL A 110 5.13 -4.81 3.51
C VAL A 110 5.29 -5.35 4.94
N TYR A 111 6.10 -4.69 5.77
CA TYR A 111 6.39 -5.13 7.12
C TYR A 111 5.14 -5.17 8.01
N PHE A 112 4.31 -4.13 8.00
CA PHE A 112 3.16 -4.04 8.90
C PHE A 112 1.95 -4.84 8.43
N GLU A 113 1.76 -5.00 7.11
CA GLU A 113 0.61 -5.70 6.56
C GLU A 113 0.85 -7.21 6.38
N SER A 114 2.06 -7.63 6.04
CA SER A 114 2.30 -9.01 5.59
C SER A 114 3.51 -9.72 6.22
N ARG A 115 4.08 -9.16 7.31
CA ARG A 115 5.15 -9.87 8.00
C ARG A 115 4.69 -11.23 8.51
N GLY A 116 5.52 -12.26 8.30
CA GLY A 116 5.19 -13.63 8.67
C GLY A 116 4.37 -14.39 7.63
N GLU A 117 3.96 -13.73 6.54
CA GLU A 117 3.41 -14.39 5.36
C GLU A 117 4.53 -14.85 4.41
N SER A 118 4.17 -15.62 3.40
CA SER A 118 5.12 -16.03 2.36
C SER A 118 5.73 -14.82 1.65
N LEU A 119 6.90 -14.99 1.04
CA LEU A 119 7.53 -13.92 0.25
C LEU A 119 6.64 -13.51 -0.93
N ALA A 120 5.85 -14.44 -1.48
CA ALA A 120 4.89 -14.15 -2.54
C ALA A 120 3.75 -13.24 -2.05
N GLY A 121 3.23 -13.46 -0.84
CA GLY A 121 2.23 -12.59 -0.20
C GLY A 121 2.78 -11.19 0.08
N GLN A 122 3.98 -11.11 0.64
CA GLN A 122 4.68 -9.86 0.89
C GLN A 122 4.91 -9.08 -0.42
N LEU A 123 5.35 -9.75 -1.48
CA LEU A 123 5.54 -9.15 -2.80
C LEU A 123 4.22 -8.64 -3.40
N ALA A 124 3.12 -9.38 -3.23
CA ALA A 124 1.82 -8.96 -3.71
C ALA A 124 1.32 -7.69 -3.01
N VAL A 125 1.53 -7.55 -1.70
CA VAL A 125 1.22 -6.31 -0.95
C VAL A 125 2.06 -5.13 -1.46
N ALA A 126 3.38 -5.32 -1.67
CA ALA A 126 4.22 -4.29 -2.26
C ALA A 126 3.70 -3.81 -3.62
N HIS A 127 3.32 -4.75 -4.49
CA HIS A 127 2.78 -4.43 -5.82
C HIS A 127 1.44 -3.67 -5.75
N VAL A 128 0.57 -3.92 -4.75
CA VAL A 128 -0.64 -3.09 -4.58
C VAL A 128 -0.29 -1.63 -4.35
N VAL A 129 0.69 -1.33 -3.49
CA VAL A 129 1.13 0.05 -3.24
C VAL A 129 1.69 0.69 -4.52
N ILE A 130 2.54 -0.03 -5.26
CA ILE A 130 3.12 0.43 -6.53
C ILE A 130 2.03 0.66 -7.58
N ASN A 131 1.10 -0.28 -7.74
CA ASN A 131 0.01 -0.17 -8.70
C ASN A 131 -0.91 1.02 -8.38
N ARG A 132 -1.20 1.27 -7.10
CA ARG A 132 -1.95 2.45 -6.66
C ARG A 132 -1.24 3.74 -7.10
N ALA A 133 0.04 3.88 -6.79
CA ALA A 133 0.82 5.07 -7.16
C ALA A 133 0.84 5.32 -8.69
N LYS A 134 0.81 4.24 -9.50
CA LYS A 134 0.79 4.31 -10.97
C LYS A 134 -0.60 4.47 -11.57
N SER A 135 -1.68 4.19 -10.85
CA SER A 135 -3.04 4.07 -11.39
C SER A 135 -3.72 5.41 -11.73
N GLY A 136 -3.20 6.53 -11.26
CA GLY A 136 -3.85 7.84 -11.34
C GLY A 136 -5.08 8.02 -10.42
N ARG A 137 -5.50 6.97 -9.70
CA ARG A 137 -6.66 6.97 -8.78
C ARG A 137 -6.27 7.22 -7.33
N PHE A 138 -4.98 7.14 -7.02
CA PHE A 138 -4.38 7.28 -5.70
C PHE A 138 -3.25 8.32 -5.76
N PRO A 139 -2.66 8.70 -4.63
CA PRO A 139 -1.46 9.54 -4.62
C PRO A 139 -0.36 8.96 -5.51
N LYS A 140 0.41 9.83 -6.17
CA LYS A 140 1.42 9.43 -7.17
C LYS A 140 2.73 8.90 -6.57
N SER A 141 2.96 9.02 -5.27
CA SER A 141 4.15 8.53 -4.58
C SER A 141 3.82 7.33 -3.68
N LEU A 142 4.80 6.49 -3.40
CA LEU A 142 4.62 5.33 -2.52
C LEU A 142 4.31 5.80 -1.09
N CYS A 143 5.03 6.79 -0.60
CA CYS A 143 4.74 7.41 0.69
C CYS A 143 3.35 8.03 0.73
N GLY A 144 2.93 8.72 -0.33
CA GLY A 144 1.58 9.28 -0.43
C GLY A 144 0.49 8.20 -0.34
N VAL A 145 0.66 7.07 -1.01
CA VAL A 145 -0.26 5.91 -0.92
C VAL A 145 -0.29 5.33 0.50
N VAL A 146 0.88 5.15 1.11
CA VAL A 146 1.00 4.53 2.45
C VAL A 146 0.41 5.43 3.53
N HIS A 147 0.62 6.74 3.45
CA HIS A 147 0.13 7.69 4.43
C HIS A 147 -1.28 8.23 4.13
N GLN A 148 -1.95 7.70 3.09
CA GLN A 148 -3.33 8.09 2.77
C GLN A 148 -4.26 7.80 3.97
N PRO A 149 -5.07 8.76 4.43
CA PRO A 149 -5.95 8.56 5.58
C PRO A 149 -6.82 7.31 5.46
N SER A 150 -6.91 6.55 6.55
CA SER A 150 -7.73 5.32 6.67
C SER A 150 -7.36 4.18 5.70
N GLN A 151 -6.23 4.28 4.99
CA GLN A 151 -5.83 3.25 4.03
C GLN A 151 -5.10 2.07 4.71
N PHE A 152 -4.22 2.37 5.64
CA PHE A 152 -3.47 1.39 6.40
C PHE A 152 -3.63 1.63 7.90
N SER A 153 -4.10 0.61 8.63
CA SER A 153 -4.44 0.71 10.07
C SER A 153 -3.23 0.97 10.97
N PHE A 154 -2.03 0.60 10.52
CA PHE A 154 -0.79 0.84 11.26
C PHE A 154 -0.34 2.31 11.21
N VAL A 155 -0.75 3.09 10.21
CA VAL A 155 -0.42 4.53 10.14
C VAL A 155 -1.34 5.30 11.07
N ARG A 156 -0.77 5.94 12.08
CA ARG A 156 -1.51 6.73 13.07
C ARG A 156 -0.92 8.13 13.17
N GLY A 157 -1.77 9.14 13.01
CA GLY A 157 -1.32 10.54 13.01
C GLY A 157 -0.25 10.83 11.94
N GLY A 158 -0.34 10.18 10.78
CA GLY A 158 0.63 10.34 9.69
C GLY A 158 2.00 9.69 9.96
N LYS A 159 2.12 8.84 10.97
CA LYS A 159 3.39 8.17 11.35
C LYS A 159 3.25 6.65 11.33
N MET A 160 4.29 5.98 10.89
CA MET A 160 4.45 4.53 11.04
C MET A 160 5.01 4.21 12.44
N PRO A 161 4.61 3.08 13.06
CA PRO A 161 5.18 2.63 14.32
C PRO A 161 6.67 2.26 14.18
N ALA A 162 7.36 2.15 15.31
CA ALA A 162 8.73 1.66 15.32
C ALA A 162 8.84 0.20 14.86
N ILE A 163 9.87 -0.10 14.08
CA ILE A 163 10.23 -1.45 13.69
C ILE A 163 10.78 -2.20 14.90
N ARG A 164 10.24 -3.38 15.19
CA ARG A 164 10.60 -4.18 16.37
C ARG A 164 11.37 -5.46 16.04
N ASN A 165 11.37 -5.90 14.77
CA ASN A 165 12.05 -7.11 14.33
C ASN A 165 12.92 -6.80 13.13
N ALA A 166 14.23 -6.75 13.33
CA ALA A 166 15.19 -6.39 12.29
C ALA A 166 15.22 -7.42 11.15
N ALA A 167 15.11 -8.72 11.43
CA ALA A 167 15.13 -9.75 10.38
C ALA A 167 13.92 -9.62 9.44
N GLN A 168 12.71 -9.43 10.01
CA GLN A 168 11.51 -9.21 9.21
C GLN A 168 11.55 -7.88 8.45
N TRP A 169 12.15 -6.85 9.04
CA TRP A 169 12.38 -5.58 8.36
C TRP A 169 13.30 -5.72 7.16
N ASN A 170 14.42 -6.41 7.34
CA ASN A 170 15.38 -6.66 6.26
C ASN A 170 14.74 -7.44 5.09
N ASN A 171 13.88 -8.42 5.38
CA ASN A 171 13.10 -9.10 4.35
C ASN A 171 12.12 -8.15 3.65
N ALA A 172 11.42 -7.31 4.41
CA ALA A 172 10.50 -6.32 3.85
C ALA A 172 11.21 -5.30 2.96
N VAL A 173 12.42 -4.85 3.31
CA VAL A 173 13.24 -3.97 2.49
C VAL A 173 13.64 -4.66 1.19
N ALA A 174 14.13 -5.91 1.24
CA ALA A 174 14.48 -6.67 0.04
C ALA A 174 13.27 -6.87 -0.89
N ILE A 175 12.13 -7.29 -0.34
CA ILE A 175 10.87 -7.44 -1.10
C ILE A 175 10.42 -6.12 -1.72
N ALA A 176 10.49 -5.02 -0.98
CA ALA A 176 10.12 -3.69 -1.49
C ALA A 176 11.02 -3.27 -2.66
N GLN A 177 12.32 -3.54 -2.55
CA GLN A 177 13.29 -3.26 -3.61
C GLN A 177 13.03 -4.12 -4.86
N ILE A 178 12.86 -5.44 -4.70
CA ILE A 178 12.51 -6.38 -5.77
C ILE A 178 11.23 -5.95 -6.49
N ALA A 179 10.20 -5.56 -5.72
CA ALA A 179 8.93 -5.10 -6.28
C ALA A 179 9.08 -3.79 -7.06
N ARG A 180 9.84 -2.82 -6.53
CA ARG A 180 10.09 -1.52 -7.15
C ARG A 180 10.88 -1.65 -8.45
N ASP A 181 11.90 -2.49 -8.44
CA ASP A 181 12.77 -2.74 -9.59
C ASP A 181 12.12 -3.67 -10.65
N GLY A 182 11.00 -4.34 -10.29
CA GLY A 182 10.31 -5.28 -11.17
C GLY A 182 11.09 -6.57 -11.41
N SER A 183 12.04 -6.90 -10.54
CA SER A 183 12.95 -8.05 -10.69
C SER A 183 12.26 -9.40 -10.49
N TRP A 184 11.02 -9.41 -9.98
CA TRP A 184 10.21 -10.61 -9.83
C TRP A 184 8.73 -10.34 -10.10
N LYS A 185 8.04 -11.29 -10.76
CA LYS A 185 6.62 -11.17 -11.10
C LYS A 185 5.74 -11.50 -9.91
N THR A 186 4.77 -10.63 -9.62
CA THR A 186 3.76 -10.90 -8.59
C THR A 186 2.70 -11.88 -9.08
N GLN A 187 2.15 -12.69 -8.17
CA GLN A 187 0.98 -13.54 -8.41
C GLN A 187 -0.36 -12.77 -8.38
N ALA A 188 -0.34 -11.48 -8.04
CA ALA A 188 -1.51 -10.60 -8.02
C ALA A 188 -1.36 -9.41 -8.99
N PRO A 189 -1.24 -9.66 -10.33
CA PRO A 189 -0.96 -8.61 -11.31
C PRO A 189 -2.09 -7.58 -11.37
N GLY A 190 -1.74 -6.29 -11.34
CA GLY A 190 -2.69 -5.18 -11.43
C GLY A 190 -3.63 -5.04 -10.25
N ALA A 191 -3.40 -5.72 -9.14
CA ALA A 191 -4.20 -5.57 -7.93
C ALA A 191 -4.06 -4.16 -7.35
N LEU A 192 -5.20 -3.57 -6.98
CA LEU A 192 -5.30 -2.25 -6.34
C LEU A 192 -5.88 -2.33 -4.93
N PHE A 193 -6.52 -3.44 -4.58
CA PHE A 193 -7.18 -3.63 -3.29
C PHE A 193 -6.85 -5.01 -2.75
N PHE A 194 -6.84 -5.13 -1.43
CA PHE A 194 -6.79 -6.41 -0.74
C PHE A 194 -7.53 -6.30 0.61
N HIS A 195 -7.89 -7.44 1.15
CA HIS A 195 -8.41 -7.59 2.51
C HIS A 195 -8.00 -8.94 3.09
N ALA A 196 -8.02 -9.06 4.40
CA ALA A 196 -7.78 -10.33 5.08
C ALA A 196 -8.90 -11.35 4.76
N ARG A 197 -8.57 -12.62 4.60
CA ARG A 197 -9.50 -13.68 4.19
C ARG A 197 -10.72 -13.84 5.10
N TYR A 198 -10.62 -13.49 6.37
CA TYR A 198 -11.72 -13.55 7.33
C TYR A 198 -12.66 -12.33 7.25
N VAL A 199 -12.34 -11.32 6.43
CA VAL A 199 -13.19 -10.16 6.17
C VAL A 199 -14.01 -10.41 4.90
N SER A 200 -15.29 -10.03 4.92
CA SER A 200 -16.16 -10.08 3.74
C SER A 200 -16.63 -8.67 3.39
N PRO A 201 -15.82 -7.87 2.71
CA PRO A 201 -16.26 -6.56 2.25
C PRO A 201 -17.30 -6.76 1.15
N GLY A 202 -18.38 -6.00 1.16
CA GLY A 202 -19.43 -6.05 0.12
C GLY A 202 -18.96 -5.48 -1.24
N TRP A 203 -17.71 -5.67 -1.60
CA TRP A 203 -17.13 -5.12 -2.83
C TRP A 203 -17.53 -5.92 -4.06
N ARG A 204 -17.95 -5.20 -5.10
CA ARG A 204 -18.14 -5.76 -6.44
C ARG A 204 -16.87 -5.54 -7.29
N LYS A 205 -15.73 -6.06 -6.82
CA LYS A 205 -14.42 -5.94 -7.49
C LYS A 205 -14.00 -7.28 -8.07
N THR A 206 -13.26 -7.24 -9.17
CA THR A 206 -12.71 -8.47 -9.78
C THR A 206 -11.60 -9.02 -8.93
N ARG A 207 -11.79 -10.22 -8.38
CA ARG A 207 -10.75 -10.96 -7.66
C ARG A 207 -9.63 -11.36 -8.62
N VAL A 208 -8.39 -11.13 -8.20
CA VAL A 208 -7.18 -11.46 -8.97
C VAL A 208 -6.46 -12.68 -8.41
N ALA A 209 -6.27 -12.70 -7.10
CA ALA A 209 -5.53 -13.77 -6.42
C ALA A 209 -6.01 -13.95 -4.98
N SER A 210 -5.65 -15.11 -4.39
CA SER A 210 -5.73 -15.36 -2.95
C SER A 210 -4.39 -15.96 -2.53
N ILE A 211 -3.64 -15.23 -1.71
CA ILE A 211 -2.30 -15.59 -1.29
C ILE A 211 -2.25 -15.43 0.23
N ASP A 212 -1.83 -16.46 0.92
CA ASP A 212 -1.78 -16.51 2.39
C ASP A 212 -3.08 -16.02 3.04
N ASN A 213 -3.01 -14.98 3.87
CA ASN A 213 -4.15 -14.41 4.58
C ASN A 213 -4.89 -13.32 3.79
N HIS A 214 -4.50 -13.04 2.54
CA HIS A 214 -5.06 -11.94 1.76
C HIS A 214 -5.78 -12.40 0.49
N ILE A 215 -6.83 -11.66 0.12
CA ILE A 215 -7.51 -11.75 -1.16
C ILE A 215 -7.31 -10.42 -1.89
N PHE A 216 -6.82 -10.49 -3.13
CA PHE A 216 -6.43 -9.35 -3.95
C PHE A 216 -7.43 -9.08 -5.07
N TYR A 217 -7.68 -7.79 -5.40
CA TYR A 217 -8.69 -7.33 -6.36
C TYR A 217 -8.20 -6.18 -7.23
N ARG A 218 -8.82 -6.06 -8.41
CA ARG A 218 -8.71 -4.91 -9.33
C ARG A 218 -9.88 -3.96 -9.21
#